data_f2709b0edeb6e76700b08942be15b42e
#
_entry.id   f2709b0edeb6e76700b08942be15b42e
#
_cell.length_a   1.000
_cell.length_b   1.000
_cell.length_c   1.000
_cell.angle_alpha   90.00
_cell.angle_beta   90.00
_cell.angle_gamma   90.00
#
_symmetry.space_group_name_H-M   'P 1'
#
loop_
_entity.id
_entity.type
_entity.pdbx_description
1 polymer ?
#
loop_
_entity_poly.entity_id
_entity_poly.type
_entity_poly.pdbx_seq_one_letter_code
_entity_poly.pdbx_strand_id
1 'polypeptide(L)'
;MKTLDLKKELKYLYQPSAKKPEIVKVPKMQFAMIDGAIEKGSEPGKSPMFAEATQTLYSISYTLKFMLKKRKTNAVDYPVMALEGLWGVEDGKFDITIKDNWSYTLMILQPEVITKDVFAEGLEQ
;
A
#
# COMPACT_ATOMS: atom_id res chain seq x y z
N MET A 1 -22.51 -5.68 -11.64
CA MET A 1 -21.14 -5.62 -11.07
C MET A 1 -21.20 -5.13 -9.64
N LYS A 2 -20.52 -5.82 -8.77
CA LYS A 2 -20.42 -5.42 -7.36
C LYS A 2 -19.38 -4.30 -7.21
N THR A 3 -19.69 -3.29 -6.40
CA THR A 3 -18.76 -2.19 -6.11
C THR A 3 -18.46 -2.19 -4.61
N LEU A 4 -17.16 -2.23 -4.27
CA LEU A 4 -16.66 -2.12 -2.90
C LEU A 4 -16.07 -0.73 -2.73
N ASP A 5 -16.49 -0.01 -1.72
CA ASP A 5 -15.93 1.32 -1.41
C ASP A 5 -15.21 1.27 -0.06
N LEU A 6 -13.97 0.78 -0.10
CA LEU A 6 -13.14 0.63 1.10
C LEU A 6 -12.81 1.98 1.75
N LYS A 7 -12.71 3.05 0.97
CA LYS A 7 -12.46 4.39 1.52
C LYS A 7 -13.60 4.84 2.40
N LYS A 8 -14.83 4.48 2.02
CA LYS A 8 -16.04 4.82 2.76
C LYS A 8 -16.25 3.87 3.94
N GLU A 9 -16.09 2.56 3.72
CA GLU A 9 -16.23 1.53 4.76
C GLU A 9 -15.21 1.70 5.89
N LEU A 10 -13.98 2.12 5.55
CA LEU A 10 -12.88 2.31 6.48
C LEU A 10 -12.56 3.80 6.69
N LYS A 11 -13.58 4.64 6.57
CA LYS A 11 -13.42 6.10 6.71
C LYS A 11 -12.73 6.49 8.01
N TYR A 12 -13.04 5.82 9.09
CA TYR A 12 -12.44 6.10 10.42
C TYR A 12 -10.93 5.86 10.46
N LEU A 13 -10.38 5.06 9.56
CA LEU A 13 -8.94 4.81 9.43
C LEU A 13 -8.28 5.72 8.39
N TYR A 14 -8.93 5.92 7.25
CA TYR A 14 -8.34 6.62 6.09
C TYR A 14 -8.73 8.09 5.98
N GLN A 15 -9.76 8.51 6.69
CA GLN A 15 -10.22 9.90 6.71
C GLN A 15 -10.49 10.38 8.14
N PRO A 16 -9.48 10.32 9.03
CA PRO A 16 -9.65 10.77 10.40
C PRO A 16 -9.85 12.29 10.47
N SER A 17 -10.44 12.76 11.57
CA SER A 17 -10.59 14.18 11.80
C SER A 17 -9.22 14.86 11.98
N ALA A 18 -9.01 15.99 11.31
CA ALA A 18 -7.83 16.82 11.49
C ALA A 18 -7.88 17.67 12.78
N LYS A 19 -9.03 17.70 13.43
CA LYS A 19 -9.26 18.57 14.61
C LYS A 19 -8.99 17.88 15.93
N LYS A 20 -9.04 16.55 15.98
CA LYS A 20 -9.03 15.79 17.24
C LYS A 20 -8.34 14.44 17.02
N PRO A 21 -7.30 14.12 17.80
CA PRO A 21 -6.75 12.76 17.78
C PRO A 21 -7.75 11.77 18.36
N GLU A 22 -7.79 10.57 17.81
CA GLU A 22 -8.69 9.51 18.23
C GLU A 22 -7.93 8.20 18.38
N ILE A 23 -8.39 7.36 19.30
CA ILE A 23 -7.93 5.99 19.40
C ILE A 23 -8.89 5.15 18.57
N VAL A 24 -8.35 4.43 17.58
CA VAL A 24 -9.14 3.57 16.71
C VAL A 24 -8.65 2.13 16.82
N LYS A 25 -9.58 1.20 16.71
CA LYS A 25 -9.24 -0.22 16.62
C LYS A 25 -9.08 -0.59 15.16
N VAL A 26 -7.87 -1.03 14.80
CA VAL A 26 -7.57 -1.44 13.43
C VAL A 26 -7.98 -2.90 13.26
N PRO A 27 -8.88 -3.21 12.33
CA PRO A 27 -9.29 -4.60 12.09
C PRO A 27 -8.18 -5.35 11.36
N LYS A 28 -8.33 -6.68 11.27
CA LYS A 28 -7.44 -7.49 10.46
C LYS A 28 -7.66 -7.15 8.99
N MET A 29 -6.58 -6.78 8.30
CA MET A 29 -6.59 -6.37 6.90
C MET A 29 -5.43 -7.03 6.17
N GLN A 30 -5.51 -7.07 4.85
CA GLN A 30 -4.43 -7.59 4.02
C GLN A 30 -3.87 -6.50 3.10
N PHE A 31 -2.58 -6.58 2.82
CA PHE A 31 -1.88 -5.58 2.02
C PHE A 31 -0.98 -6.23 0.98
N ALA A 32 -0.85 -5.59 -0.18
CA ALA A 32 0.28 -5.83 -1.06
C ALA A 32 1.46 -5.01 -0.52
N MET A 33 2.63 -5.63 -0.37
CA MET A 33 3.75 -5.01 0.34
C MET A 33 5.06 -5.16 -0.43
N ILE A 34 5.93 -4.16 -0.29
CA ILE A 34 7.31 -4.19 -0.79
C ILE A 34 8.23 -3.63 0.29
N ASP A 35 9.27 -4.38 0.64
CA ASP A 35 10.33 -3.93 1.55
C ASP A 35 11.49 -3.34 0.76
N GLY A 36 12.14 -2.35 1.35
CA GLY A 36 13.32 -1.76 0.76
C GLY A 36 14.06 -0.85 1.74
N ALA A 37 15.09 -0.20 1.24
CA ALA A 37 15.91 0.73 2.03
C ALA A 37 16.34 1.90 1.15
N ILE A 38 16.58 3.04 1.79
CA ILE A 38 17.10 4.22 1.11
C ILE A 38 18.58 4.04 0.87
N GLU A 39 19.03 4.29 -0.34
CA GLU A 39 20.43 4.17 -0.73
C GLU A 39 21.31 5.15 0.05
N LYS A 40 22.51 4.72 0.40
CA LYS A 40 23.47 5.55 1.10
C LYS A 40 23.71 6.86 0.34
N GLY A 41 23.65 7.97 1.04
CA GLY A 41 23.83 9.30 0.45
C GLY A 41 22.57 9.86 -0.23
N SER A 42 21.44 9.17 -0.11
CA SER A 42 20.17 9.59 -0.70
C SER A 42 19.13 9.96 0.36
N GLU A 43 17.92 10.21 -0.06
CA GLU A 43 16.76 10.48 0.80
C GLU A 43 15.50 10.00 0.06
N PRO A 44 14.37 9.80 0.75
CA PRO A 44 13.16 9.25 0.11
C PRO A 44 12.74 9.98 -1.16
N GLY A 45 12.77 11.30 -1.17
CA GLY A 45 12.35 12.08 -2.34
C GLY A 45 13.28 12.00 -3.54
N LYS A 46 14.51 11.49 -3.36
CA LYS A 46 15.55 11.38 -4.41
C LYS A 46 15.98 9.95 -4.68
N SER A 47 15.45 8.98 -3.94
CA SER A 47 15.83 7.58 -4.08
C SER A 47 15.20 6.95 -5.32
N PRO A 48 16.00 6.47 -6.30
CA PRO A 48 15.45 5.73 -7.44
C PRO A 48 14.79 4.42 -7.03
N MET A 49 15.35 3.71 -6.05
CA MET A 49 14.80 2.45 -5.57
C MET A 49 13.44 2.65 -4.89
N PHE A 50 13.29 3.72 -4.11
CA PHE A 50 12.02 4.06 -3.49
C PHE A 50 10.96 4.40 -4.54
N ALA A 51 11.32 5.19 -5.56
CA ALA A 51 10.44 5.54 -6.66
C ALA A 51 9.99 4.30 -7.43
N GLU A 52 10.91 3.37 -7.71
CA GLU A 52 10.62 2.12 -8.39
C GLU A 52 9.69 1.22 -7.56
N ALA A 53 9.94 1.11 -6.26
CA ALA A 53 9.11 0.33 -5.34
C ALA A 53 7.67 0.88 -5.30
N THR A 54 7.53 2.19 -5.21
CA THR A 54 6.23 2.86 -5.24
C THR A 54 5.48 2.57 -6.55
N GLN A 55 6.16 2.73 -7.67
CA GLN A 55 5.60 2.49 -8.99
C GLN A 55 5.17 1.02 -9.16
N THR A 56 6.00 0.09 -8.72
CA THR A 56 5.71 -1.35 -8.79
C THR A 56 4.47 -1.69 -7.97
N LEU A 57 4.36 -1.15 -6.77
CA LEU A 57 3.24 -1.42 -5.89
C LEU A 57 1.91 -0.87 -6.45
N TYR A 58 1.94 0.33 -7.01
CA TYR A 58 0.77 0.88 -7.71
C TYR A 58 0.43 0.08 -8.97
N SER A 59 1.44 -0.35 -9.72
CA SER A 59 1.23 -1.14 -10.93
C SER A 59 0.49 -2.44 -10.65
N ILE A 60 0.93 -3.21 -9.64
CA ILE A 60 0.24 -4.45 -9.27
C ILE A 60 -1.17 -4.16 -8.74
N SER A 61 -1.32 -3.11 -7.93
CA SER A 61 -2.62 -2.75 -7.37
C SER A 61 -3.66 -2.40 -8.44
N TYR A 62 -3.27 -1.64 -9.46
CA TYR A 62 -4.13 -1.32 -10.59
C TYR A 62 -4.39 -2.53 -11.49
N THR A 63 -3.38 -3.38 -11.71
CA THR A 63 -3.55 -4.62 -12.46
C THR A 63 -4.63 -5.49 -11.83
N LEU A 64 -4.56 -5.69 -10.52
CA LEU A 64 -5.55 -6.47 -9.77
C LEU A 64 -6.96 -5.85 -9.88
N LYS A 65 -7.05 -4.53 -9.72
CA LYS A 65 -8.30 -3.82 -9.85
C LYS A 65 -8.97 -4.10 -11.20
N PHE A 66 -8.23 -3.93 -12.28
CA PHE A 66 -8.79 -4.10 -13.63
C PHE A 66 -9.04 -5.56 -13.98
N MET A 67 -8.26 -6.49 -13.46
CA MET A 67 -8.55 -7.93 -13.61
C MET A 67 -9.93 -8.27 -13.08
N LEU A 68 -10.25 -7.83 -11.87
CA LEU A 68 -11.54 -8.10 -11.25
C LEU A 68 -12.68 -7.33 -11.90
N LYS A 69 -12.44 -6.10 -12.31
CA LYS A 69 -13.44 -5.28 -12.95
C LYS A 69 -13.85 -5.84 -14.33
N LYS A 70 -12.91 -6.44 -15.03
CA LYS A 70 -13.14 -6.98 -16.40
C LYS A 70 -13.62 -8.43 -16.42
N ARG A 71 -13.84 -9.05 -15.28
CA ARG A 71 -14.34 -10.43 -15.24
C ARG A 71 -15.71 -10.53 -15.92
N LYS A 72 -15.93 -11.61 -16.64
CA LYS A 72 -17.24 -11.90 -17.29
C LYS A 72 -18.30 -12.26 -16.26
N THR A 73 -17.88 -12.92 -15.17
CA THR A 73 -18.77 -13.32 -14.06
C THR A 73 -18.16 -12.84 -12.75
N ASN A 74 -19.01 -12.46 -11.81
CA ASN A 74 -18.58 -11.98 -10.48
C ASN A 74 -17.58 -10.82 -10.56
N ALA A 75 -17.78 -9.90 -11.51
CA ALA A 75 -16.95 -8.71 -11.62
C ALA A 75 -17.10 -7.84 -10.39
N VAL A 76 -15.97 -7.28 -9.93
CA VAL A 76 -15.92 -6.41 -8.75
C VAL A 76 -15.13 -5.17 -9.11
N ASP A 77 -15.65 -4.00 -8.75
CA ASP A 77 -14.92 -2.75 -8.85
C ASP A 77 -14.65 -2.21 -7.44
N TYR A 78 -13.48 -1.60 -7.26
CA TYR A 78 -13.09 -1.00 -5.98
C TYR A 78 -12.01 0.05 -6.24
N PRO A 79 -11.88 1.07 -5.36
CA PRO A 79 -10.81 2.05 -5.50
C PRO A 79 -9.47 1.44 -5.08
N VAL A 80 -8.40 1.80 -5.77
CA VAL A 80 -7.03 1.54 -5.28
C VAL A 80 -6.81 2.43 -4.06
N MET A 81 -6.42 1.83 -2.95
CA MET A 81 -6.26 2.55 -1.69
C MET A 81 -4.94 3.34 -1.66
N ALA A 82 -4.82 4.22 -0.69
CA ALA A 82 -3.65 5.06 -0.53
C ALA A 82 -2.40 4.25 -0.20
N LEU A 83 -1.26 4.72 -0.67
CA LEU A 83 0.04 4.18 -0.29
C LEU A 83 0.31 4.46 1.18
N GLU A 84 0.73 3.44 1.90
CA GLU A 84 1.14 3.55 3.29
C GLU A 84 2.58 3.07 3.42
N GLY A 85 3.27 3.51 4.45
CA GLY A 85 4.64 3.11 4.69
C GLY A 85 4.94 2.94 6.17
N LEU A 86 5.66 1.88 6.50
CA LEU A 86 6.27 1.68 7.79
C LEU A 86 7.75 1.99 7.64
N TRP A 87 8.24 2.94 8.41
CA TRP A 87 9.61 3.43 8.31
C TRP A 87 10.40 3.08 9.55
N GLY A 88 11.65 2.72 9.36
CA GLY A 88 12.56 2.41 10.46
C GLY A 88 13.99 2.60 10.03
N VAL A 89 14.92 2.13 10.86
CA VAL A 89 16.34 2.09 10.54
C VAL A 89 16.82 0.66 10.71
N GLU A 90 17.77 0.27 9.87
CA GLU A 90 18.35 -1.08 9.95
C GLU A 90 19.28 -1.23 11.13
N ASP A 91 19.87 -0.15 11.57
CA ASP A 91 20.91 -0.11 12.61
C ASP A 91 20.91 1.23 13.33
N GLY A 92 21.02 1.20 14.64
CA GLY A 92 21.06 2.38 15.48
C GLY A 92 19.70 2.99 15.76
N LYS A 93 19.70 4.28 16.09
CA LYS A 93 18.50 5.03 16.44
C LYS A 93 17.95 5.77 15.21
N PHE A 94 16.64 5.80 15.11
CA PHE A 94 15.96 6.58 14.09
C PHE A 94 16.26 8.07 14.32
N ASP A 95 16.83 8.73 13.32
CA ASP A 95 17.15 10.16 13.34
C ASP A 95 16.59 10.78 12.07
N ILE A 96 15.68 11.72 12.21
CA ILE A 96 15.00 12.36 11.09
C ILE A 96 15.95 13.17 10.20
N THR A 97 17.13 13.53 10.70
CA THR A 97 18.14 14.27 9.93
C THR A 97 19.04 13.37 9.10
N ILE A 98 19.08 12.07 9.41
CA ILE A 98 19.87 11.07 8.69
C ILE A 98 18.92 10.12 7.97
N LYS A 99 18.68 10.36 6.69
CA LYS A 99 17.63 9.67 5.91
C LYS A 99 18.15 8.55 5.02
N ASP A 100 19.45 8.41 4.89
CA ASP A 100 20.08 7.40 4.03
C ASP A 100 20.28 6.04 4.69
N ASN A 101 19.84 5.88 5.94
CA ASN A 101 19.83 4.59 6.64
C ASN A 101 18.40 4.10 6.93
N TRP A 102 17.39 4.74 6.35
CA TRP A 102 16.00 4.34 6.56
C TRP A 102 15.66 3.09 5.77
N SER A 103 14.94 2.18 6.43
CA SER A 103 14.28 1.07 5.78
C SER A 103 12.78 1.36 5.72
N TYR A 104 12.11 0.75 4.78
CA TYR A 104 10.67 0.93 4.59
C TYR A 104 9.99 -0.37 4.21
N THR A 105 8.72 -0.46 4.61
CA THR A 105 7.77 -1.41 4.05
C THR A 105 6.63 -0.58 3.48
N LEU A 106 6.51 -0.55 2.17
CA LEU A 106 5.42 0.13 1.49
C LEU A 106 4.26 -0.83 1.33
N MET A 107 3.04 -0.34 1.47
CA MET A 107 1.87 -1.19 1.47
C MET A 107 0.65 -0.47 0.91
N ILE A 108 -0.18 -1.21 0.20
CA ILE A 108 -1.49 -0.76 -0.27
C ILE A 108 -2.51 -1.81 0.12
N LEU A 109 -3.56 -1.38 0.82
CA LEU A 109 -4.65 -2.25 1.26
C LEU A 109 -5.31 -2.92 0.05
N GLN A 110 -5.55 -4.21 0.15
CA GLN A 110 -6.25 -4.98 -0.86
C GLN A 110 -7.56 -5.51 -0.27
N PRO A 111 -8.67 -5.50 -1.03
CA PRO A 111 -9.91 -6.09 -0.56
C PRO A 111 -9.79 -7.60 -0.42
N GLU A 112 -10.62 -8.19 0.43
CA GLU A 112 -10.58 -9.64 0.70
C GLU A 112 -10.75 -10.52 -0.55
N VAL A 113 -11.40 -9.99 -1.56
CA VAL A 113 -11.60 -10.68 -2.85
C VAL A 113 -10.27 -10.95 -3.57
N ILE A 114 -9.20 -10.22 -3.22
CA ILE A 114 -7.85 -10.48 -3.71
C ILE A 114 -7.26 -11.62 -2.89
N THR A 115 -7.48 -12.84 -3.33
CA THR A 115 -6.90 -14.04 -2.74
C THR A 115 -5.43 -14.18 -3.15
N LYS A 116 -4.72 -15.10 -2.52
CA LYS A 116 -3.33 -15.42 -2.91
C LYS A 116 -3.23 -15.83 -4.39
N ASP A 117 -4.20 -16.60 -4.87
CA ASP A 117 -4.23 -17.07 -6.25
C ASP A 117 -4.47 -15.90 -7.24
N VAL A 118 -5.38 -15.01 -6.91
CA VAL A 118 -5.65 -13.80 -7.70
C VAL A 118 -4.41 -12.91 -7.75
N PHE A 119 -3.73 -12.74 -6.61
CA PHE A 119 -2.51 -11.94 -6.54
C PHE A 119 -1.40 -12.53 -7.41
N ALA A 120 -1.20 -13.86 -7.33
CA ALA A 120 -0.22 -14.56 -8.15
C ALA A 120 -0.50 -14.39 -9.65
N GLU A 121 -1.77 -14.47 -10.04
CA GLU A 121 -2.20 -14.23 -11.43
C GLU A 121 -1.89 -12.79 -11.86
N GLY A 122 -2.12 -11.81 -10.99
CA GLY A 122 -1.79 -10.41 -11.24
C GLY A 122 -0.30 -10.18 -11.46
N LEU A 123 0.56 -10.88 -10.74
CA LEU A 123 2.01 -10.77 -10.89
C LEU A 123 2.52 -11.27 -12.24
N GLU A 124 1.77 -12.12 -12.92
CA GLU A 124 2.12 -12.65 -14.24
C GLU A 124 1.70 -11.72 -15.40
N GLN A 125 0.95 -10.69 -15.12
CA GLN A 125 0.46 -9.77 -16.15
C GLN A 125 1.53 -8.78 -16.64
#